data_627e21ef856576d5e1df7db68b4cedab
#
_entry.id   627e21ef856576d5e1df7db68b4cedab
#
_cell.length_a   1.000
_cell.length_b   1.000
_cell.length_c   1.000
_cell.angle_alpha   90.00
_cell.angle_beta   90.00
_cell.angle_gamma   90.00
#
_symmetry.space_group_name_H-M   'P 1'
#
loop_
_entity.id
_entity.type
_entity.pdbx_description
1 polymer ?
#
loop_
_entity_poly.entity_id
_entity_poly.type
_entity_poly.pdbx_seq_one_letter_code
_entity_poly.pdbx_strand_id
1 'polypeptide(L)'
;EETRTDKQNRLMWPLLKDLSDQVVWHGEKLTREEWKDLITVLVNQTQDQEQKSAPGINGGRVYFGVRTSKSSKRYMVDVIEAIYWFGTDRGVKFSEASSKRIAWAQEWRASRG
;
A
#
# COMPACT_ATOMS: atom_id res chain seq x y z
N GLU A 1 1.41 20.13 14.89
CA GLU A 1 0.24 19.57 14.21
C GLU A 1 0.64 18.48 13.22
N GLU A 2 -0.07 17.38 13.23
CA GLU A 2 0.25 16.24 12.39
C GLU A 2 -0.16 16.47 10.93
N THR A 3 0.76 16.22 9.99
CA THR A 3 0.46 16.33 8.58
C THR A 3 -0.30 15.11 8.08
N ARG A 4 -0.87 15.18 6.87
CA ARG A 4 -1.52 14.02 6.24
C ARG A 4 -0.53 12.88 6.02
N THR A 5 0.70 13.21 5.64
CA THR A 5 1.76 12.21 5.43
C THR A 5 2.09 11.49 6.73
N ASP A 6 2.21 12.23 7.83
CA ASP A 6 2.48 11.64 9.14
C ASP A 6 1.36 10.70 9.57
N LYS A 7 0.11 11.11 9.34
CA LYS A 7 -1.06 10.30 9.67
C LYS A 7 -1.08 9.01 8.86
N GLN A 8 -0.81 9.08 7.58
CA GLN A 8 -0.72 7.90 6.72
C GLN A 8 0.40 6.97 7.16
N ASN A 9 1.57 7.51 7.43
CA ASN A 9 2.71 6.71 7.89
C ASN A 9 2.39 6.00 9.19
N ARG A 10 1.72 6.69 10.12
CA ARG A 10 1.34 6.10 11.40
C ARG A 10 0.40 4.91 11.22
N LEU A 11 -0.54 5.00 10.27
CA LEU A 11 -1.45 3.89 9.96
C LEU A 11 -0.72 2.69 9.38
N MET A 12 0.32 2.92 8.62
CA MET A 12 1.08 1.86 7.95
C MET A 12 2.22 1.28 8.78
N TRP A 13 2.77 2.04 9.75
CA TRP A 13 3.99 1.64 10.45
C TRP A 13 3.95 0.25 11.09
N PRO A 14 2.89 -0.16 11.81
CA PRO A 14 2.87 -1.50 12.37
C PRO A 14 3.00 -2.59 11.32
N LEU A 15 2.31 -2.41 10.20
CA LEU A 15 2.33 -3.36 9.07
C LEU A 15 3.72 -3.42 8.43
N LEU A 16 4.31 -2.26 8.18
CA LEU A 16 5.64 -2.16 7.60
C LEU A 16 6.70 -2.73 8.54
N LYS A 17 6.53 -2.52 9.84
CA LYS A 17 7.42 -3.10 10.85
C LYS A 17 7.37 -4.61 10.80
N ASP A 18 6.19 -5.20 10.68
CA ASP A 18 6.04 -6.65 10.60
C ASP A 18 6.76 -7.21 9.36
N LEU A 19 6.66 -6.53 8.22
CA LEU A 19 7.42 -6.92 7.03
C LEU A 19 8.92 -6.78 7.26
N SER A 20 9.35 -5.65 7.81
CA SER A 20 10.77 -5.37 8.05
C SER A 20 11.40 -6.41 8.99
N ASP A 21 10.66 -6.83 10.02
CA ASP A 21 11.16 -7.77 11.01
C ASP A 21 11.19 -9.21 10.49
N GLN A 22 10.31 -9.57 9.57
CA GLN A 22 10.07 -10.97 9.23
C GLN A 22 10.45 -11.35 7.81
N VAL A 23 10.53 -10.41 6.88
CA VAL A 23 10.78 -10.72 5.48
C VAL A 23 12.19 -10.30 5.07
N VAL A 24 12.92 -11.23 4.43
CA VAL A 24 14.20 -10.94 3.79
C VAL A 24 13.91 -10.80 2.29
N TRP A 25 14.29 -9.67 1.71
CA TRP A 25 14.03 -9.36 0.31
C TRP A 25 15.34 -9.40 -0.49
N HIS A 26 15.44 -10.36 -1.37
CA HIS A 26 16.66 -10.59 -2.19
C HIS A 26 17.93 -10.61 -1.34
N GLY A 27 17.87 -11.32 -0.21
CA GLY A 27 19.01 -11.47 0.67
C GLY A 27 19.27 -10.31 1.63
N GLU A 28 18.42 -9.29 1.60
CA GLU A 28 18.58 -8.12 2.44
C GLU A 28 17.37 -7.91 3.36
N LYS A 29 17.66 -7.45 4.57
CA LYS A 29 16.63 -7.06 5.50
C LYS A 29 16.37 -5.57 5.33
N LEU A 30 15.20 -5.23 4.81
CA LEU A 30 14.86 -3.85 4.50
C LEU A 30 14.30 -3.10 5.71
N THR A 31 14.47 -1.78 5.70
CA THR A 31 13.86 -0.91 6.71
C THR A 31 12.36 -0.72 6.40
N ARG A 32 11.63 -0.15 7.37
CA ARG A 32 10.22 0.18 7.16
C ARG A 32 10.03 1.15 6.00
N GLU A 33 10.92 2.13 5.89
CA GLU A 33 10.88 3.13 4.81
C GLU A 33 11.08 2.47 3.45
N GLU A 34 12.01 1.54 3.37
CA GLU A 34 12.26 0.81 2.13
C GLU A 34 11.06 -0.06 1.75
N TRP A 35 10.45 -0.73 2.73
CA TRP A 35 9.23 -1.49 2.48
C TRP A 35 8.08 -0.59 2.03
N LYS A 36 7.96 0.60 2.62
CA LYS A 36 6.96 1.59 2.19
C LYS A 36 7.13 1.91 0.71
N ASP A 37 8.37 2.16 0.28
CA ASP A 37 8.65 2.46 -1.12
C ASP A 37 8.25 1.30 -2.04
N LEU A 38 8.61 0.08 -1.69
CA LEU A 38 8.25 -1.09 -2.48
C LEU A 38 6.73 -1.27 -2.59
N ILE A 39 6.04 -1.16 -1.47
CA ILE A 39 4.59 -1.37 -1.43
C ILE A 39 3.86 -0.27 -2.20
N THR A 40 4.28 0.99 -2.05
CA THR A 40 3.63 2.09 -2.77
C THR A 40 3.82 1.98 -4.27
N VAL A 41 4.99 1.52 -4.73
CA VAL A 41 5.20 1.25 -6.16
C VAL A 41 4.25 0.16 -6.64
N LEU A 42 4.12 -0.92 -5.87
CA LEU A 42 3.21 -2.01 -6.22
C LEU A 42 1.75 -1.54 -6.34
N VAL A 43 1.28 -0.75 -5.38
CA VAL A 43 -0.09 -0.22 -5.41
C VAL A 43 -0.29 0.71 -6.60
N ASN A 44 0.69 1.59 -6.87
CA ASN A 44 0.60 2.51 -8.02
C ASN A 44 0.56 1.74 -9.33
N GLN A 45 1.36 0.70 -9.47
CA GLN A 45 1.35 -0.13 -10.68
C GLN A 45 0.01 -0.83 -10.88
N THR A 46 -0.58 -1.34 -9.81
CA THR A 46 -1.89 -1.98 -9.87
C THR A 46 -2.97 -0.98 -10.30
N GLN A 47 -2.96 0.22 -9.72
CA GLN A 47 -3.90 1.28 -10.10
C GLN A 47 -3.71 1.70 -11.56
N ASP A 48 -2.46 1.80 -12.01
CA ASP A 48 -2.16 2.16 -13.39
C ASP A 48 -2.68 1.10 -14.38
N GLN A 49 -2.58 -0.17 -14.03
CA GLN A 49 -3.12 -1.26 -14.87
C GLN A 49 -4.64 -1.21 -14.98
N GLU A 50 -5.33 -0.80 -13.92
CA GLU A 50 -6.77 -0.69 -13.90
C GLU A 50 -7.27 0.56 -14.62
N GLN A 51 -6.42 1.57 -14.74
CA GLN A 51 -6.79 2.86 -15.31
C GLN A 51 -6.63 2.83 -16.84
N LYS A 52 -7.64 3.33 -17.54
CA LYS A 52 -7.55 3.49 -18.99
C LYS A 52 -6.40 4.46 -19.33
N SER A 53 -5.54 4.05 -20.25
CA SER A 53 -4.38 4.84 -20.61
C SER A 53 -4.01 4.62 -22.07
N ALA A 54 -3.15 5.49 -22.60
CA ALA A 54 -2.63 5.38 -23.96
C ALA A 54 -1.26 6.06 -24.04
N PRO A 55 -0.46 5.73 -25.08
CA PRO A 55 0.77 6.48 -25.32
C PRO A 55 0.46 7.95 -25.59
N GLY A 56 1.29 8.84 -25.06
CA GLY A 56 1.16 10.27 -25.30
C GLY A 56 1.61 10.67 -26.70
N ILE A 57 1.26 11.89 -27.10
CA ILE A 57 1.58 12.41 -28.43
C ILE A 57 3.10 12.42 -28.67
N ASN A 58 3.87 12.86 -27.66
CA ASN A 58 5.33 12.95 -27.73
C ASN A 58 6.02 11.88 -26.91
N GLY A 59 5.37 10.73 -26.72
CA GLY A 59 5.88 9.68 -25.86
C GLY A 59 5.27 9.74 -24.47
N GLY A 60 5.79 8.90 -23.56
CA GLY A 60 5.23 8.80 -22.22
C GLY A 60 3.87 8.10 -22.22
N ARG A 61 3.22 8.11 -21.05
CA ARG A 61 1.91 7.46 -20.87
C ARG A 61 0.90 8.44 -20.35
N VAL A 62 -0.25 8.49 -20.99
CA VAL A 62 -1.36 9.37 -20.56
C VAL A 62 -2.46 8.51 -19.93
N TYR A 63 -2.88 8.87 -18.74
CA TYR A 63 -3.97 8.21 -18.01
C TYR A 63 -5.23 9.04 -18.13
N PHE A 64 -6.34 8.38 -18.46
CA PHE A 64 -7.61 9.05 -18.68
C PHE A 64 -8.46 8.96 -17.40
N GLY A 65 -9.11 10.06 -17.05
CA GLY A 65 -9.97 10.13 -15.88
C GLY A 65 -9.20 10.52 -14.61
N VAL A 66 -9.89 10.42 -13.48
CA VAL A 66 -9.35 10.82 -12.18
C VAL A 66 -8.61 9.66 -11.54
N ARG A 67 -7.34 9.87 -11.19
CA ARG A 67 -6.56 8.87 -10.46
C ARG A 67 -6.85 8.97 -8.97
N THR A 68 -6.76 7.83 -8.26
CA THR A 68 -6.94 7.79 -6.81
C THR A 68 -5.86 8.62 -6.12
N SER A 69 -6.29 9.57 -5.28
CA SER A 69 -5.36 10.40 -4.52
C SER A 69 -4.62 9.55 -3.48
N LYS A 70 -3.31 9.77 -3.35
CA LYS A 70 -2.49 9.10 -2.32
C LYS A 70 -2.89 9.50 -0.90
N SER A 71 -3.67 10.57 -0.72
CA SER A 71 -4.17 10.98 0.59
C SER A 71 -5.56 10.41 0.90
N SER A 72 -6.17 9.67 -0.03
CA SER A 72 -7.52 9.15 0.15
C SER A 72 -7.54 7.92 1.06
N LYS A 73 -8.71 7.66 1.68
CA LYS A 73 -8.93 6.44 2.44
C LYS A 73 -8.82 5.21 1.55
N ARG A 74 -9.30 5.30 0.32
CA ARG A 74 -9.21 4.20 -0.64
C ARG A 74 -7.75 3.80 -0.88
N TYR A 75 -6.87 4.80 -1.05
CA TYR A 75 -5.45 4.53 -1.24
C TYR A 75 -4.87 3.81 -0.01
N MET A 76 -5.20 4.28 1.19
CA MET A 76 -4.74 3.65 2.42
C MET A 76 -5.23 2.22 2.55
N VAL A 77 -6.49 1.97 2.20
CA VAL A 77 -7.04 0.62 2.19
C VAL A 77 -6.28 -0.27 1.20
N ASP A 78 -6.01 0.24 0.00
CA ASP A 78 -5.26 -0.51 -1.01
C ASP A 78 -3.86 -0.86 -0.52
N VAL A 79 -3.17 0.09 0.14
CA VAL A 79 -1.83 -0.15 0.70
C VAL A 79 -1.88 -1.22 1.79
N ILE A 80 -2.82 -1.11 2.72
CA ILE A 80 -2.96 -2.08 3.82
C ILE A 80 -3.26 -3.47 3.28
N GLU A 81 -4.15 -3.58 2.32
CA GLU A 81 -4.49 -4.87 1.71
C GLU A 81 -3.31 -5.45 0.92
N ALA A 82 -2.55 -4.61 0.24
CA ALA A 82 -1.35 -5.06 -0.47
C ALA A 82 -0.33 -5.65 0.49
N ILE A 83 -0.10 -4.97 1.63
CA ILE A 83 0.81 -5.47 2.66
C ILE A 83 0.30 -6.79 3.23
N TYR A 84 -0.98 -6.88 3.52
CA TYR A 84 -1.59 -8.09 4.06
C TYR A 84 -1.44 -9.26 3.09
N TRP A 85 -1.80 -9.05 1.83
CA TRP A 85 -1.68 -10.07 0.79
C TRP A 85 -0.22 -10.53 0.63
N PHE A 86 0.70 -9.57 0.49
CA PHE A 86 2.11 -9.89 0.29
C PHE A 86 2.68 -10.61 1.51
N GLY A 87 2.40 -10.11 2.71
CA GLY A 87 2.90 -10.71 3.94
C GLY A 87 2.35 -12.11 4.17
N THR A 88 1.04 -12.27 3.95
CA THR A 88 0.40 -13.58 4.11
C THR A 88 1.00 -14.61 3.17
N ASP A 89 1.28 -14.22 1.92
CA ASP A 89 1.93 -15.07 0.93
C ASP A 89 3.33 -15.50 1.40
N ARG A 90 4.00 -14.66 2.18
CA ARG A 90 5.35 -14.91 2.69
C ARG A 90 5.36 -15.50 4.10
N GLY A 91 4.21 -15.79 4.68
CA GLY A 91 4.11 -16.36 6.00
C GLY A 91 4.32 -15.40 7.15
N VAL A 92 4.14 -14.11 6.91
CA VAL A 92 4.29 -13.09 7.96
C VAL A 92 3.16 -13.22 8.98
N LYS A 93 3.53 -13.17 10.26
CA LYS A 93 2.57 -13.12 11.37
C LYS A 93 2.39 -11.67 11.78
N PHE A 94 1.20 -11.12 11.49
CA PHE A 94 0.91 -9.74 11.78
C PHE A 94 0.62 -9.52 13.26
N SER A 95 1.17 -8.43 13.80
CA SER A 95 0.94 -8.03 15.19
C SER A 95 -0.54 -7.69 15.41
N GLU A 96 -0.92 -7.54 16.69
CA GLU A 96 -2.28 -7.10 17.03
C GLU A 96 -2.60 -5.74 16.43
N ALA A 97 -1.65 -4.79 16.50
CA ALA A 97 -1.84 -3.46 15.91
C ALA A 97 -2.06 -3.56 14.40
N SER A 98 -1.26 -4.38 13.70
CA SER A 98 -1.41 -4.60 12.27
C SER A 98 -2.76 -5.25 11.95
N SER A 99 -3.16 -6.25 12.73
CA SER A 99 -4.44 -6.96 12.51
C SER A 99 -5.63 -6.03 12.62
N LYS A 100 -5.58 -5.04 13.53
CA LYS A 100 -6.64 -4.03 13.65
C LYS A 100 -6.72 -3.17 12.39
N ARG A 101 -5.58 -2.79 11.81
CA ARG A 101 -5.55 -2.00 10.58
C ARG A 101 -6.11 -2.82 9.41
N ILE A 102 -5.73 -4.08 9.32
CA ILE A 102 -6.23 -4.97 8.28
C ILE A 102 -7.75 -5.13 8.38
N ALA A 103 -8.28 -5.35 9.59
CA ALA A 103 -9.72 -5.46 9.82
C ALA A 103 -10.44 -4.18 9.39
N TRP A 104 -9.90 -3.02 9.74
CA TRP A 104 -10.47 -1.74 9.34
C TRP A 104 -10.55 -1.62 7.81
N ALA A 105 -9.48 -2.01 7.11
CA ALA A 105 -9.45 -1.93 5.65
C ALA A 105 -10.49 -2.86 5.02
N GLN A 106 -10.61 -4.07 5.54
CA GLN A 106 -11.58 -5.04 5.05
C GLN A 106 -13.02 -4.58 5.28
N GLU A 107 -13.31 -4.01 6.44
CA GLU A 107 -14.62 -3.45 6.75
C GLU A 107 -14.97 -2.28 5.83
N TRP A 108 -14.02 -1.42 5.60
CA TRP A 108 -14.22 -0.27 4.71
C TRP A 108 -14.57 -0.75 3.30
N ARG A 109 -13.83 -1.74 2.79
CA ARG A 109 -14.09 -2.27 1.45
C ARG A 109 -15.45 -2.97 1.37
N ALA A 110 -15.81 -3.73 2.40
CA ALA A 110 -17.11 -4.40 2.45
C ALA A 110 -18.27 -3.41 2.45
N SER A 111 -18.12 -2.28 3.14
CA SER A 111 -19.17 -1.25 3.20
C SER A 111 -19.32 -0.49 1.88
N ARG A 112 -18.31 -0.54 1.00
CA ARG A 112 -18.34 0.12 -0.30
C ARG A 112 -18.71 -0.82 -1.45
N GLY A 113 -18.55 -2.10 -1.20
CA GLY A 113 -18.86 -3.13 -2.17
C GLY A 113 -20.32 -3.44 -2.28
#